data_fee0bcf3733e6bbf742baaf76528d12e
#
_entry.id   fee0bcf3733e6bbf742baaf76528d12e
#
_cell.length_a   1.000
_cell.length_b   1.000
_cell.length_c   1.000
_cell.angle_alpha   90.00
_cell.angle_beta   90.00
_cell.angle_gamma   90.00
#
_symmetry.space_group_name_H-M   'P 1'
#
loop_
_entity.id
_entity.type
_entity.pdbx_description
1 polymer ?
#
loop_
_entity_poly.entity_id
_entity_poly.type
_entity_poly.pdbx_seq_one_letter_code
_entity_poly.pdbx_strand_id
1 'polypeptide(L)'
;MKETVVEVQEIKIKNVVITIAGDGDLVLNKMNDVVSRELVNKRKDKAKDLSKPNEWEKIITALHWRDGKPTDFSEEGMARALRENAPCITAFGLKKSFGDAVVRNEIDKYKTKFEASVNIIANGGLVPITFAQHFIDDKLMSPKKGAPVLVSLNRFAGWKAEFMLSYTENA
;
A
#
# COMPACT_ATOMS: atom_id res chain seq x y z
N MET A 1 -4.97 -22.05 -49.64
CA MET A 1 -4.82 -21.56 -48.25
C MET A 1 -5.84 -20.47 -48.05
N LYS A 2 -6.74 -20.56 -47.05
CA LYS A 2 -7.65 -19.45 -46.73
C LYS A 2 -6.85 -18.47 -45.87
N GLU A 3 -6.66 -17.26 -46.37
CA GLU A 3 -6.11 -16.17 -45.54
C GLU A 3 -7.11 -15.84 -44.45
N THR A 4 -6.73 -16.05 -43.21
CA THR A 4 -7.52 -15.64 -42.05
C THR A 4 -7.12 -14.20 -41.75
N VAL A 5 -7.92 -13.24 -42.16
CA VAL A 5 -7.74 -11.83 -41.76
C VAL A 5 -8.09 -11.73 -40.26
N VAL A 6 -7.14 -11.41 -39.45
CA VAL A 6 -7.34 -11.11 -38.03
C VAL A 6 -7.66 -9.62 -37.93
N GLU A 7 -8.91 -9.28 -37.66
CA GLU A 7 -9.31 -7.91 -37.39
C GLU A 7 -8.87 -7.54 -35.98
N VAL A 8 -7.88 -6.66 -35.86
CA VAL A 8 -7.41 -6.15 -34.56
C VAL A 8 -8.29 -4.96 -34.19
N GLN A 9 -9.11 -5.10 -33.17
CA GLN A 9 -9.89 -3.99 -32.64
C GLN A 9 -8.96 -2.95 -32.00
N GLU A 10 -9.18 -1.68 -32.30
CA GLU A 10 -8.45 -0.57 -31.69
C GLU A 10 -8.83 -0.46 -30.22
N ILE A 11 -7.82 -0.57 -29.34
CA ILE A 11 -8.00 -0.41 -27.89
C ILE A 11 -8.00 1.08 -27.55
N LYS A 12 -9.14 1.60 -27.11
CA LYS A 12 -9.26 3.00 -26.64
C LYS A 12 -8.96 3.09 -25.17
N ILE A 13 -7.88 3.80 -24.84
CA ILE A 13 -7.46 4.05 -23.47
C ILE A 13 -7.91 5.46 -23.06
N LYS A 14 -8.56 5.56 -21.90
CA LYS A 14 -8.94 6.84 -21.27
C LYS A 14 -8.26 7.00 -19.92
N ASN A 15 -7.97 8.23 -19.56
CA ASN A 15 -7.39 8.62 -18.28
C ASN A 15 -8.37 9.53 -17.53
N VAL A 16 -8.51 9.30 -16.23
CA VAL A 16 -9.33 10.12 -15.33
C VAL A 16 -8.59 10.33 -14.03
N VAL A 17 -8.66 11.54 -13.48
CA VAL A 17 -8.17 11.82 -12.13
C VAL A 17 -9.26 11.46 -11.14
N ILE A 18 -8.90 10.65 -10.15
CA ILE A 18 -9.80 10.21 -9.08
C ILE A 18 -9.26 10.72 -7.74
N THR A 19 -10.14 11.34 -6.98
CA THR A 19 -9.89 11.67 -5.58
C THR A 19 -10.76 10.78 -4.71
N ILE A 20 -10.15 10.07 -3.77
CA ILE A 20 -10.84 9.28 -2.76
C ILE A 20 -10.62 9.90 -1.39
N ALA A 21 -11.64 9.85 -0.55
CA ALA A 21 -11.59 10.23 0.85
C ALA A 21 -12.18 9.10 1.69
N GLY A 22 -11.56 8.80 2.82
CA GLY A 22 -12.05 7.75 3.70
C GLY A 22 -13.11 8.24 4.66
N ASP A 23 -14.20 7.48 4.80
CA ASP A 23 -15.20 7.69 5.87
C ASP A 23 -14.67 7.24 7.23
N GLY A 24 -13.70 6.33 7.24
CA GLY A 24 -13.00 5.83 8.42
C GLY A 24 -11.50 6.02 8.31
N ASP A 25 -10.80 5.66 9.39
CA ASP A 25 -9.34 5.75 9.43
C ASP A 25 -8.67 4.73 8.51
N LEU A 26 -7.62 5.18 7.84
CA LEU A 26 -6.77 4.33 7.03
C LEU A 26 -5.64 3.75 7.91
N VAL A 27 -5.49 2.45 7.89
CA VAL A 27 -4.35 1.77 8.51
C VAL A 27 -3.35 1.39 7.42
N LEU A 28 -2.13 1.91 7.53
CA LEU A 28 -1.02 1.54 6.65
C LEU A 28 0.03 0.78 7.46
N ASN A 29 0.31 -0.44 7.03
CA ASN A 29 1.31 -1.27 7.68
C ASN A 29 1.87 -2.31 6.71
N LYS A 30 3.02 -2.01 6.11
CA LYS A 30 3.80 -3.02 5.37
C LYS A 30 4.72 -3.79 6.31
N MET A 31 5.28 -4.89 5.86
CA MET A 31 6.38 -5.55 6.58
C MET A 31 7.53 -4.56 6.77
N ASN A 32 7.83 -4.21 8.03
CA ASN A 32 8.90 -3.26 8.34
C ASN A 32 10.30 -3.87 8.10
N ASP A 33 11.29 -3.00 7.99
CA ASP A 33 12.65 -3.40 7.64
C ASP A 33 13.31 -4.27 8.71
N VAL A 34 12.94 -4.11 9.99
CA VAL A 34 13.43 -4.91 11.10
C VAL A 34 13.01 -6.38 10.93
N VAL A 35 11.70 -6.61 10.74
CA VAL A 35 11.16 -7.96 10.52
C VAL A 35 11.74 -8.58 9.25
N SER A 36 11.87 -7.79 8.18
CA SER A 36 12.47 -8.26 6.92
C SER A 36 13.91 -8.74 7.12
N ARG A 37 14.73 -7.98 7.86
CA ARG A 37 16.12 -8.38 8.19
C ARG A 37 16.17 -9.64 9.04
N GLU A 38 15.31 -9.75 10.05
CA GLU A 38 15.25 -10.95 10.90
C GLU A 38 14.88 -12.21 10.09
N LEU A 39 13.93 -12.10 9.17
CA LEU A 39 13.55 -13.22 8.31
C LEU A 39 14.68 -13.67 7.38
N VAL A 40 15.42 -12.71 6.81
CA VAL A 40 16.59 -12.99 5.96
C VAL A 40 17.70 -13.65 6.78
N ASN A 41 17.97 -13.15 8.00
CA ASN A 41 19.00 -13.71 8.87
C ASN A 41 18.67 -15.13 9.34
N LYS A 42 17.40 -15.41 9.66
CA LYS A 42 16.93 -16.78 9.98
C LYS A 42 17.17 -17.75 8.83
N ARG A 43 16.92 -17.30 7.58
CA ARG A 43 17.14 -18.15 6.38
C ARG A 43 18.62 -18.45 6.10
N LYS A 44 19.52 -17.59 6.58
CA LYS A 44 20.98 -17.69 6.35
C LYS A 44 21.73 -18.29 7.53
N ASP A 45 21.03 -18.83 8.53
CA ASP A 45 21.60 -19.36 9.78
C ASP A 45 22.61 -18.40 10.44
N LYS A 46 22.44 -17.08 10.25
CA LYS A 46 23.26 -16.06 10.88
C LYS A 46 22.84 -15.88 12.34
N ALA A 47 23.83 -15.66 13.21
CA ALA A 47 23.61 -15.33 14.60
C ALA A 47 22.56 -14.20 14.72
N LYS A 48 21.60 -14.36 15.65
CA LYS A 48 20.63 -13.32 15.94
C LYS A 48 21.37 -12.05 16.37
N ASP A 49 21.11 -10.95 15.69
CA ASP A 49 21.42 -9.65 16.21
C ASP A 49 20.61 -9.46 17.50
N LEU A 50 21.31 -9.45 18.65
CA LEU A 50 20.68 -9.35 19.97
C LEU A 50 20.38 -7.88 20.33
N SER A 51 20.69 -6.91 19.47
CA SER A 51 20.29 -5.53 19.69
C SER A 51 18.76 -5.42 19.67
N LYS A 52 18.19 -4.79 20.70
CA LYS A 52 16.75 -4.50 20.70
C LYS A 52 16.46 -3.59 19.51
N PRO A 53 15.57 -3.98 18.61
CA PRO A 53 15.25 -3.15 17.46
C PRO A 53 14.61 -1.84 17.94
N ASN A 54 15.00 -0.72 17.32
CA ASN A 54 14.42 0.58 17.58
C ASN A 54 12.92 0.53 17.20
N GLU A 55 12.06 0.88 18.12
CA GLU A 55 10.60 0.82 17.93
C GLU A 55 10.15 1.82 16.85
N TRP A 56 10.70 3.03 16.85
CA TRP A 56 10.45 4.02 15.80
C TRP A 56 10.93 3.57 14.42
N GLU A 57 12.01 2.80 14.33
CA GLU A 57 12.42 2.19 13.08
C GLU A 57 11.34 1.25 12.55
N LYS A 58 10.71 0.44 13.41
CA LYS A 58 9.62 -0.46 12.99
C LYS A 58 8.43 0.34 12.47
N ILE A 59 8.03 1.39 13.19
CA ILE A 59 6.87 2.24 12.86
C ILE A 59 7.11 2.99 11.55
N ILE A 60 8.24 3.66 11.41
CA ILE A 60 8.58 4.49 10.24
C ILE A 60 8.76 3.62 8.99
N THR A 61 9.43 2.47 9.13
CA THR A 61 9.67 1.58 7.98
C THR A 61 8.47 0.70 7.64
N ALA A 62 7.41 0.71 8.45
CA ALA A 62 6.12 0.11 8.12
C ALA A 62 5.30 0.94 7.12
N LEU A 63 5.75 2.13 6.75
CA LEU A 63 5.13 2.98 5.74
C LEU A 63 5.90 2.95 4.42
N HIS A 64 5.18 3.16 3.32
CA HIS A 64 5.76 3.63 2.07
C HIS A 64 5.82 5.15 2.09
N TRP A 65 6.91 5.74 1.61
CA TRP A 65 7.15 7.17 1.60
C TRP A 65 7.38 7.66 0.17
N ARG A 66 6.79 8.80 -0.18
CA ARG A 66 6.88 9.38 -1.54
C ARG A 66 8.32 9.66 -1.96
N ASP A 67 9.07 10.33 -1.10
CA ASP A 67 10.41 10.86 -1.41
C ASP A 67 11.53 10.02 -0.75
N GLY A 68 11.26 8.73 -0.55
CA GLY A 68 12.18 7.81 0.08
C GLY A 68 12.03 7.71 1.59
N LYS A 69 12.60 6.64 2.14
CA LYS A 69 12.49 6.31 3.56
C LYS A 69 13.23 7.33 4.44
N PRO A 70 12.59 7.87 5.50
CA PRO A 70 13.28 8.67 6.51
C PRO A 70 14.43 7.88 7.18
N THR A 71 15.48 8.59 7.57
CA THR A 71 16.67 8.02 8.22
C THR A 71 16.73 8.30 9.71
N ASP A 72 15.93 9.25 10.19
CA ASP A 72 15.82 9.57 11.62
C ASP A 72 14.69 8.72 12.24
N PHE A 73 15.08 7.73 13.04
CA PHE A 73 14.17 6.78 13.69
C PHE A 73 13.86 7.23 15.13
N SER A 74 13.31 8.42 15.26
CA SER A 74 12.83 9.01 16.49
C SER A 74 11.39 9.50 16.34
N GLU A 75 10.76 9.89 17.43
CA GLU A 75 9.43 10.52 17.41
C GLU A 75 9.46 11.84 16.63
N GLU A 76 10.48 12.66 16.86
CA GLU A 76 10.69 13.91 16.14
C GLU A 76 10.97 13.66 14.66
N GLY A 77 11.72 12.59 14.33
CA GLY A 77 11.99 12.14 12.97
C GLY A 77 10.70 11.74 12.25
N MET A 78 9.81 11.00 12.91
CA MET A 78 8.49 10.67 12.39
C MET A 78 7.64 11.91 12.17
N ALA A 79 7.56 12.81 13.15
CA ALA A 79 6.79 14.04 13.05
C ALA A 79 7.30 14.95 11.91
N ARG A 80 8.61 15.01 11.69
CA ARG A 80 9.23 15.72 10.57
C ARG A 80 8.87 15.06 9.24
N ALA A 81 9.02 13.75 9.15
CA ALA A 81 8.73 13.00 7.95
C ALA A 81 7.26 13.18 7.51
N LEU A 82 6.32 13.18 8.44
CA LEU A 82 4.90 13.41 8.13
C LEU A 82 4.60 14.83 7.63
N ARG A 83 5.43 15.83 7.95
CA ARG A 83 5.28 17.21 7.45
C ARG A 83 5.96 17.44 6.09
N GLU A 84 7.11 16.83 5.88
CA GLU A 84 7.99 17.12 4.73
C GLU A 84 7.89 16.10 3.62
N ASN A 85 7.47 14.89 3.95
CA ASN A 85 7.28 13.77 3.05
C ASN A 85 5.85 13.23 3.20
N ALA A 86 5.35 12.48 2.22
CA ALA A 86 4.01 11.92 2.29
C ALA A 86 4.06 10.40 2.46
N PRO A 87 3.32 9.84 3.42
CA PRO A 87 3.05 8.41 3.43
C PRO A 87 2.19 8.03 2.22
N CYS A 88 2.39 6.82 1.70
CA CYS A 88 1.81 6.40 0.43
C CYS A 88 1.06 5.08 0.55
N ILE A 89 0.02 4.94 -0.28
CA ILE A 89 -0.59 3.66 -0.63
C ILE A 89 0.06 3.15 -1.91
N THR A 90 0.28 1.86 -2.04
CA THR A 90 0.76 1.30 -3.31
C THR A 90 -0.36 1.30 -4.37
N ALA A 91 -0.04 1.69 -5.60
CA ALA A 91 -0.97 1.62 -6.73
C ALA A 91 -1.52 0.19 -6.91
N PHE A 92 -0.67 -0.82 -6.68
CA PHE A 92 -1.09 -2.22 -6.69
C PHE A 92 -2.12 -2.53 -5.61
N GLY A 93 -1.92 -2.04 -4.36
CA GLY A 93 -2.87 -2.23 -3.25
C GLY A 93 -4.22 -1.58 -3.54
N LEU A 94 -4.22 -0.35 -4.06
CA LEU A 94 -5.46 0.33 -4.49
C LEU A 94 -6.19 -0.45 -5.59
N LYS A 95 -5.47 -0.88 -6.62
CA LYS A 95 -6.05 -1.67 -7.71
C LYS A 95 -6.69 -2.95 -7.20
N LYS A 96 -6.04 -3.66 -6.28
CA LYS A 96 -6.59 -4.87 -5.63
C LYS A 96 -7.84 -4.55 -4.81
N SER A 97 -7.82 -3.47 -4.03
CA SER A 97 -8.98 -3.04 -3.23
C SER A 97 -10.19 -2.72 -4.11
N PHE A 98 -10.00 -2.07 -5.27
CA PHE A 98 -11.07 -1.82 -6.22
C PHE A 98 -11.58 -3.12 -6.84
N GLY A 99 -10.72 -4.06 -7.21
CA GLY A 99 -11.13 -5.38 -7.70
C GLY A 99 -11.97 -6.15 -6.68
N ASP A 100 -11.59 -6.11 -5.40
CA ASP A 100 -12.37 -6.71 -4.33
C ASP A 100 -13.71 -5.99 -4.10
N ALA A 101 -13.74 -4.65 -4.23
CA ALA A 101 -14.97 -3.87 -4.13
C ALA A 101 -15.96 -4.18 -5.26
N VAL A 102 -15.49 -4.39 -6.48
CA VAL A 102 -16.32 -4.78 -7.64
C VAL A 102 -17.09 -6.08 -7.36
N VAL A 103 -16.41 -7.08 -6.78
CA VAL A 103 -17.04 -8.36 -6.43
C VAL A 103 -17.97 -8.22 -5.23
N ARG A 104 -17.56 -7.49 -4.17
CA ARG A 104 -18.37 -7.31 -2.96
C ARG A 104 -19.66 -6.55 -3.20
N ASN A 105 -19.65 -5.61 -4.14
CA ASN A 105 -20.83 -4.82 -4.50
C ASN A 105 -21.59 -5.43 -5.70
N GLU A 106 -21.28 -6.66 -6.07
CA GLU A 106 -21.96 -7.40 -7.14
C GLU A 106 -21.97 -6.70 -8.50
N ILE A 107 -20.97 -5.81 -8.76
CA ILE A 107 -20.84 -5.09 -10.04
C ILE A 107 -20.39 -6.06 -11.13
N ASP A 108 -19.41 -6.94 -10.84
CA ASP A 108 -19.00 -8.05 -11.70
C ASP A 108 -18.59 -9.25 -10.81
N LYS A 109 -18.76 -10.46 -11.36
CA LYS A 109 -18.34 -11.72 -10.72
C LYS A 109 -16.82 -11.90 -10.73
N TYR A 110 -16.12 -11.26 -11.68
CA TYR A 110 -14.71 -11.49 -11.95
C TYR A 110 -13.87 -10.23 -11.73
N LYS A 111 -13.27 -10.11 -10.55
CA LYS A 111 -12.32 -9.03 -10.27
C LYS A 111 -11.14 -8.96 -11.25
N THR A 112 -10.76 -10.10 -11.84
CA THR A 112 -9.66 -10.19 -12.81
C THR A 112 -9.94 -9.41 -14.09
N LYS A 113 -11.18 -9.35 -14.55
CA LYS A 113 -11.57 -8.51 -15.69
C LYS A 113 -11.33 -7.03 -15.39
N PHE A 114 -11.86 -6.57 -14.27
CA PHE A 114 -11.64 -5.20 -13.81
C PHE A 114 -10.14 -4.88 -13.66
N GLU A 115 -9.40 -5.76 -12.96
CA GLU A 115 -7.97 -5.58 -12.76
C GLU A 115 -7.16 -5.58 -14.08
N ALA A 116 -7.64 -6.26 -15.12
CA ALA A 116 -7.00 -6.25 -16.44
C ALA A 116 -7.29 -4.96 -17.22
N SER A 117 -8.51 -4.41 -17.08
CA SER A 117 -8.96 -3.23 -17.83
C SER A 117 -8.54 -1.89 -17.21
N VAL A 118 -8.07 -1.88 -15.97
CA VAL A 118 -7.75 -0.67 -15.20
C VAL A 118 -6.28 -0.65 -14.79
N ASN A 119 -5.66 0.52 -14.88
CA ASN A 119 -4.32 0.76 -14.36
C ASN A 119 -4.26 2.07 -13.54
N ILE A 120 -3.55 2.06 -12.42
CA ILE A 120 -3.31 3.26 -11.61
C ILE A 120 -1.95 3.81 -11.98
N ILE A 121 -1.93 5.02 -12.50
CA ILE A 121 -0.71 5.72 -12.90
C ILE A 121 -0.22 6.51 -11.68
N ALA A 122 0.90 6.09 -11.12
CA ALA A 122 1.52 6.74 -9.97
C ALA A 122 3.04 6.69 -10.08
N ASN A 123 3.72 7.75 -9.64
CA ASN A 123 5.18 7.81 -9.65
C ASN A 123 5.76 6.74 -8.72
N GLY A 124 6.66 5.91 -9.23
CA GLY A 124 7.22 4.77 -8.50
C GLY A 124 6.18 3.76 -8.00
N GLY A 125 4.96 3.75 -8.54
CA GLY A 125 3.86 2.90 -8.09
C GLY A 125 3.30 3.29 -6.71
N LEU A 126 3.55 4.51 -6.25
CA LEU A 126 3.16 5.04 -4.95
C LEU A 126 2.18 6.20 -5.12
N VAL A 127 1.05 6.13 -4.42
CA VAL A 127 0.03 7.17 -4.36
C VAL A 127 0.13 7.86 -2.99
N PRO A 128 0.56 9.12 -2.91
CA PRO A 128 0.65 9.85 -1.65
C PRO A 128 -0.73 10.10 -1.06
N ILE A 129 -0.82 10.10 0.27
CA ILE A 129 -2.01 10.49 1.00
C ILE A 129 -1.81 11.84 1.68
N THR A 130 -2.87 12.62 1.78
CA THR A 130 -3.03 13.71 2.74
C THR A 130 -3.92 13.23 3.88
N PHE A 131 -3.78 13.79 5.07
CA PHE A 131 -4.55 13.38 6.26
C PHE A 131 -4.67 14.53 7.25
N ALA A 132 -5.66 14.46 8.11
CA ALA A 132 -5.87 15.43 9.18
C ALA A 132 -5.06 15.09 10.43
N GLN A 133 -5.02 13.82 10.81
CA GLN A 133 -4.34 13.35 12.01
C GLN A 133 -3.66 12.00 11.76
N HIS A 134 -2.51 11.80 12.41
CA HIS A 134 -1.82 10.52 12.48
C HIS A 134 -1.66 10.10 13.93
N PHE A 135 -1.88 8.84 14.21
CA PHE A 135 -1.64 8.23 15.51
C PHE A 135 -1.18 6.78 15.37
N ILE A 136 -0.52 6.30 16.40
CA ILE A 136 -0.06 4.92 16.49
C ILE A 136 -1.09 4.15 17.30
N ASP A 137 -1.58 3.05 16.77
CA ASP A 137 -2.56 2.17 17.39
C ASP A 137 -1.89 0.83 17.73
N ASP A 138 -1.64 0.62 19.02
CA ASP A 138 -1.01 -0.60 19.50
C ASP A 138 -2.05 -1.70 19.69
N LYS A 139 -1.89 -2.78 18.93
CA LYS A 139 -2.79 -3.93 18.97
C LYS A 139 -2.07 -5.21 19.35
N LEU A 140 -2.66 -5.93 20.29
CA LEU A 140 -2.27 -7.29 20.59
C LEU A 140 -2.82 -8.22 19.52
N MET A 141 -1.96 -8.76 18.68
CA MET A 141 -2.33 -9.72 17.65
C MET A 141 -1.95 -11.14 18.08
N SER A 142 -2.93 -12.03 18.04
CA SER A 142 -2.72 -13.45 18.35
C SER A 142 -2.60 -14.23 17.05
N PRO A 143 -1.41 -14.70 16.65
CA PRO A 143 -1.26 -15.57 15.50
C PRO A 143 -1.94 -16.92 15.77
N LYS A 144 -2.38 -17.61 14.71
CA LYS A 144 -3.03 -18.93 14.83
C LYS A 144 -2.17 -19.96 15.60
N LYS A 145 -0.84 -19.78 15.58
CA LYS A 145 0.13 -20.57 16.37
C LYS A 145 1.20 -19.60 16.88
N GLY A 146 1.35 -19.50 18.20
CA GLY A 146 2.38 -18.68 18.85
C GLY A 146 1.83 -17.78 19.95
N ALA A 147 2.75 -17.11 20.65
CA ALA A 147 2.42 -16.13 21.67
C ALA A 147 1.82 -14.85 21.04
N PRO A 148 0.94 -14.12 21.76
CA PRO A 148 0.47 -12.82 21.34
C PRO A 148 1.64 -11.85 21.08
N VAL A 149 1.55 -11.05 20.01
CA VAL A 149 2.56 -10.06 19.63
C VAL A 149 1.91 -8.69 19.62
N LEU A 150 2.54 -7.73 20.28
CA LEU A 150 2.16 -6.33 20.17
C LEU A 150 2.62 -5.77 18.84
N VAL A 151 1.71 -5.17 18.09
CA VAL A 151 1.96 -4.56 16.78
C VAL A 151 1.48 -3.13 16.81
N SER A 152 2.40 -2.20 16.55
CA SER A 152 2.09 -0.78 16.40
C SER A 152 1.71 -0.48 14.95
N LEU A 153 0.50 0.02 14.74
CA LEU A 153 -0.08 0.31 13.43
C LEU A 153 -0.14 1.81 13.19
N ASN A 154 0.30 2.24 12.01
CA ASN A 154 0.12 3.63 11.58
C ASN A 154 -1.32 3.86 11.12
N ARG A 155 -2.01 4.81 11.73
CA ARG A 155 -3.40 5.12 11.51
C ARG A 155 -3.57 6.59 11.13
N PHE A 156 -4.35 6.84 10.08
CA PHE A 156 -4.55 8.15 9.48
C PHE A 156 -6.03 8.48 9.43
N ALA A 157 -6.44 9.53 10.17
CA ALA A 157 -7.80 10.04 10.16
C ALA A 157 -7.95 11.19 9.15
N GLY A 158 -9.13 11.28 8.53
CA GLY A 158 -9.44 12.31 7.55
C GLY A 158 -8.54 12.25 6.32
N TRP A 159 -8.17 11.05 5.90
CA TRP A 159 -7.26 10.84 4.78
C TRP A 159 -7.92 11.02 3.42
N LYS A 160 -7.12 11.47 2.46
CA LYS A 160 -7.48 11.58 1.04
C LYS A 160 -6.31 11.13 0.19
N ALA A 161 -6.62 10.61 -0.98
CA ALA A 161 -5.64 10.28 -2.00
C ALA A 161 -6.15 10.71 -3.38
N GLU A 162 -5.25 11.25 -4.21
CA GLU A 162 -5.54 11.61 -5.60
C GLU A 162 -4.57 10.84 -6.51
N PHE A 163 -5.09 10.29 -7.57
CA PHE A 163 -4.31 9.53 -8.54
C PHE A 163 -4.98 9.53 -9.90
N MET A 164 -4.19 9.24 -10.93
CA MET A 164 -4.70 9.04 -12.27
C MET A 164 -5.02 7.57 -12.50
N LEU A 165 -6.24 7.31 -12.96
CA LEU A 165 -6.70 5.98 -13.36
C LEU A 165 -6.80 5.93 -14.88
N SER A 166 -6.13 4.96 -15.48
CA SER A 166 -6.23 4.62 -16.90
C SER A 166 -7.12 3.40 -17.08
N TYR A 167 -8.04 3.43 -18.02
CA TYR A 167 -8.92 2.31 -18.30
C TYR A 167 -9.20 2.13 -19.79
N THR A 168 -9.58 0.91 -20.15
CA THR A 168 -9.93 0.52 -21.51
C THR A 168 -11.44 0.65 -21.69
N GLU A 169 -11.88 1.43 -22.68
CA GLU A 169 -13.31 1.71 -22.90
C GLU A 169 -14.09 0.49 -23.43
N ASN A 170 -13.42 -0.46 -24.06
CA ASN A 170 -14.03 -1.61 -24.75
C ASN A 170 -13.69 -2.96 -24.07
N ALA A 171 -13.41 -2.97 -22.77
CA ALA A 171 -13.07 -4.19 -22.03
C ALA A 171 -14.29 -4.83 -21.37
#